data_4060ff4fdaf3f4febe874203711381dd
#
_entry.id   4060ff4fdaf3f4febe874203711381dd
#
_cell.length_a   1.000
_cell.length_b   1.000
_cell.length_c   1.000
_cell.angle_alpha   90.00
_cell.angle_beta   90.00
_cell.angle_gamma   90.00
#
_symmetry.space_group_name_H-M   'P 1'
#
loop_
_entity.id
_entity.type
_entity.pdbx_description
1 polymer ?
#
loop_
_entity_poly.entity_id
_entity_poly.type
_entity_poly.pdbx_seq_one_letter_code
_entity_poly.pdbx_strand_id
1 'polypeptide(L)'
;MPQASALSTHLAERLRATPRDASLAILFPGQGSHQVGAGRDLFDAFPLAREVFERADQVLRFPLTKLCFEGPDEELRDTANAQPAILTASLACLAAALENGALRRQPAFMAGHSLGEFTALVAAGALSLEDAVSLVATRGRLMQEASERQPGTMAAIIGLNGEALDEVYRGSGVELCNYNSPSQVVVGGPVAAVEEASRLAKER
;
A
#
# COMPACT_ATOMS: atom_id res chain seq x y z
N MET A 1 -17.12 15.61 -14.46
CA MET A 1 -16.18 15.24 -13.42
C MET A 1 -16.96 14.48 -12.37
N PRO A 2 -16.62 13.23 -12.01
CA PRO A 2 -17.26 12.58 -10.88
C PRO A 2 -17.00 13.45 -9.65
N GLN A 3 -18.04 13.73 -8.88
CA GLN A 3 -17.92 14.44 -7.61
C GLN A 3 -17.07 13.58 -6.68
N ALA A 4 -15.97 14.14 -6.16
CA ALA A 4 -15.22 13.50 -5.08
C ALA A 4 -16.20 13.15 -3.98
N SER A 5 -16.13 11.92 -3.43
CA SER A 5 -17.07 11.51 -2.40
C SER A 5 -16.98 12.45 -1.21
N ALA A 6 -18.10 12.61 -0.54
CA ALA A 6 -18.18 13.42 0.67
C ALA A 6 -17.14 13.00 1.71
N LEU A 7 -16.82 11.70 1.79
CA LEU A 7 -15.89 11.15 2.78
C LEU A 7 -14.42 11.53 2.52
N SER A 8 -13.92 11.34 1.30
CA SER A 8 -12.51 11.70 0.99
C SER A 8 -12.30 13.22 1.06
N THR A 9 -13.28 14.00 0.61
CA THR A 9 -13.28 15.46 0.77
C THR A 9 -13.25 15.83 2.25
N HIS A 10 -14.09 15.20 3.06
CA HIS A 10 -14.18 15.43 4.50
C HIS A 10 -12.87 15.10 5.24
N LEU A 11 -12.24 13.97 4.93
CA LEU A 11 -10.94 13.61 5.51
C LEU A 11 -9.85 14.64 5.16
N ALA A 12 -9.74 15.01 3.89
CA ALA A 12 -8.77 16.00 3.44
C ALA A 12 -9.04 17.40 4.02
N GLU A 13 -10.30 17.82 4.15
CA GLU A 13 -10.68 19.10 4.77
C GLU A 13 -10.37 19.12 6.25
N ARG A 14 -10.68 18.05 6.99
CA ARG A 14 -10.32 17.94 8.42
C ARG A 14 -8.82 18.04 8.63
N LEU A 15 -8.04 17.37 7.78
CA LEU A 15 -6.59 17.45 7.85
C LEU A 15 -6.07 18.86 7.55
N ARG A 16 -6.60 19.53 6.51
CA ARG A 16 -6.25 20.91 6.16
C ARG A 16 -6.66 21.94 7.20
N ALA A 17 -7.66 21.64 8.00
CA ALA A 17 -8.12 22.51 9.08
C ALA A 17 -7.17 22.51 10.30
N THR A 18 -6.22 21.56 10.38
CA THR A 18 -5.22 21.52 11.44
C THR A 18 -4.01 22.43 11.10
N PRO A 19 -3.31 22.98 12.11
CA PRO A 19 -2.10 23.77 11.87
C PRO A 19 -1.02 22.96 11.15
N ARG A 20 -0.39 23.56 10.13
CA ARG A 20 0.68 22.90 9.36
C ARG A 20 1.94 22.69 10.21
N ASP A 21 2.52 21.51 10.11
CA ASP A 21 3.80 21.17 10.72
C ASP A 21 4.81 20.78 9.65
N ALA A 22 5.81 21.63 9.46
CA ALA A 22 6.86 21.43 8.45
C ALA A 22 7.79 20.23 8.75
N SER A 23 7.77 19.72 9.98
CA SER A 23 8.58 18.59 10.42
C SER A 23 7.81 17.25 10.41
N LEU A 24 6.50 17.26 10.10
CA LEU A 24 5.66 16.08 10.10
C LEU A 24 5.51 15.55 8.68
N ALA A 25 5.74 14.25 8.51
CA ALA A 25 5.39 13.48 7.31
C ALA A 25 4.52 12.27 7.69
N ILE A 26 3.58 11.91 6.81
CA ILE A 26 2.81 10.68 6.93
C ILE A 26 3.24 9.73 5.82
N LEU A 27 3.58 8.49 6.20
CA LEU A 27 3.98 7.43 5.29
C LEU A 27 2.94 6.31 5.30
N PHE A 28 2.54 5.89 4.10
CA PHE A 28 1.57 4.80 3.93
C PHE A 28 2.27 3.52 3.44
N PRO A 29 1.95 2.36 4.06
CA PRO A 29 2.61 1.11 3.72
C PRO A 29 2.19 0.57 2.36
N GLY A 30 3.06 -0.28 1.81
CA GLY A 30 2.77 -1.10 0.63
C GLY A 30 2.34 -2.52 0.98
N GLN A 31 2.33 -3.39 -0.04
CA GLN A 31 1.99 -4.80 0.09
C GLN A 31 2.88 -5.50 1.13
N GLY A 32 2.30 -6.47 1.84
CA GLY A 32 2.96 -7.19 2.93
C GLY A 32 2.61 -6.66 4.34
N SER A 33 1.89 -5.54 4.44
CA SER A 33 1.45 -4.95 5.71
C SER A 33 0.03 -5.37 6.14
N HIS A 34 -0.66 -6.20 5.34
CA HIS A 34 -1.98 -6.73 5.67
C HIS A 34 -1.90 -7.83 6.73
N GLN A 35 -2.93 -7.90 7.56
CA GLN A 35 -3.11 -8.94 8.57
C GLN A 35 -4.60 -9.11 8.83
N VAL A 36 -5.06 -10.36 8.97
CA VAL A 36 -6.45 -10.64 9.36
C VAL A 36 -6.74 -10.03 10.73
N GLY A 37 -7.87 -9.34 10.84
CA GLY A 37 -8.27 -8.60 12.04
C GLY A 37 -7.82 -7.13 12.07
N ALA A 38 -6.91 -6.71 11.17
CA ALA A 38 -6.41 -5.33 11.16
C ALA A 38 -7.53 -4.32 10.90
N GLY A 39 -7.65 -3.32 11.80
CA GLY A 39 -8.61 -2.23 11.70
C GLY A 39 -10.02 -2.55 12.23
N ARG A 40 -10.28 -3.77 12.75
CA ARG A 40 -11.58 -4.11 13.35
C ARG A 40 -11.88 -3.23 14.57
N ASP A 41 -10.91 -3.02 15.43
CA ASP A 41 -11.01 -2.15 16.59
C ASP A 41 -11.31 -0.70 16.21
N LEU A 42 -10.74 -0.22 15.11
CA LEU A 42 -11.00 1.11 14.58
C LEU A 42 -12.41 1.20 13.96
N PHE A 43 -12.83 0.18 13.23
CA PHE A 43 -14.17 0.05 12.68
C PHE A 43 -15.24 0.09 13.77
N ASP A 44 -15.01 -0.62 14.87
CA ASP A 44 -15.94 -0.70 15.98
C ASP A 44 -16.02 0.61 16.79
N ALA A 45 -14.88 1.30 16.98
CA ALA A 45 -14.75 2.46 17.82
C ALA A 45 -15.01 3.82 17.15
N PHE A 46 -14.73 3.94 15.83
CA PHE A 46 -14.73 5.23 15.14
C PHE A 46 -15.67 5.22 13.92
N PRO A 47 -16.76 6.02 13.94
CA PRO A 47 -17.69 6.13 12.82
C PRO A 47 -17.05 6.43 11.46
N LEU A 48 -16.05 7.33 11.40
CA LEU A 48 -15.35 7.64 10.14
C LEU A 48 -14.52 6.46 9.62
N ALA A 49 -13.88 5.70 10.51
CA ALA A 49 -13.15 4.49 10.11
C ALA A 49 -14.11 3.42 9.56
N ARG A 50 -15.27 3.26 10.19
CA ARG A 50 -16.34 2.37 9.72
C ARG A 50 -16.81 2.78 8.32
N GLU A 51 -17.09 4.06 8.11
CA GLU A 51 -17.54 4.58 6.80
C GLU A 51 -16.54 4.28 5.68
N VAL A 52 -15.22 4.34 5.97
CA VAL A 52 -14.16 3.97 5.00
C VAL A 52 -14.30 2.52 4.55
N PHE A 53 -14.46 1.58 5.49
CA PHE A 53 -14.62 0.16 5.17
C PHE A 53 -15.92 -0.13 4.42
N GLU A 54 -17.05 0.40 4.90
CA GLU A 54 -18.36 0.23 4.26
C GLU A 54 -18.37 0.81 2.84
N ARG A 55 -17.67 1.91 2.62
CA ARG A 55 -17.57 2.52 1.31
C ARG A 55 -16.72 1.67 0.35
N ALA A 56 -15.64 1.07 0.85
CA ALA A 56 -14.84 0.14 0.05
C ALA A 56 -15.67 -1.08 -0.39
N ASP A 57 -16.45 -1.67 0.50
CA ASP A 57 -17.37 -2.78 0.18
C ASP A 57 -18.37 -2.41 -0.91
N GLN A 58 -18.97 -1.21 -0.81
CA GLN A 58 -19.93 -0.70 -1.79
C GLN A 58 -19.30 -0.52 -3.18
N VAL A 59 -18.08 0.04 -3.25
CA VAL A 59 -17.35 0.26 -4.50
C VAL A 59 -16.98 -1.05 -5.16
N LEU A 60 -16.46 -1.99 -4.39
CA LEU A 60 -16.02 -3.30 -4.89
C LEU A 60 -17.17 -4.24 -5.19
N ARG A 61 -18.35 -4.00 -4.61
CA ARG A 61 -19.47 -4.96 -4.57
C ARG A 61 -19.03 -6.33 -4.05
N PHE A 62 -18.12 -6.32 -3.12
CA PHE A 62 -17.46 -7.47 -2.51
C PHE A 62 -17.26 -7.17 -1.02
N PRO A 63 -17.49 -8.15 -0.12
CA PRO A 63 -17.39 -7.95 1.32
C PRO A 63 -15.92 -7.90 1.79
N LEU A 64 -15.17 -6.92 1.33
CA LEU A 64 -13.75 -6.73 1.68
C LEU A 64 -13.57 -6.60 3.19
N THR A 65 -14.47 -5.89 3.86
CA THR A 65 -14.46 -5.71 5.32
C THR A 65 -14.49 -7.06 6.04
N LYS A 66 -15.34 -7.97 5.61
CA LYS A 66 -15.40 -9.32 6.17
C LYS A 66 -14.10 -10.08 5.94
N LEU A 67 -13.56 -10.04 4.73
CA LEU A 67 -12.28 -10.67 4.41
C LEU A 67 -11.14 -10.08 5.26
N CYS A 68 -11.07 -8.76 5.43
CA CYS A 68 -10.08 -8.11 6.29
C CYS A 68 -10.15 -8.59 7.75
N PHE A 69 -11.35 -8.79 8.29
CA PHE A 69 -11.53 -9.06 9.71
C PHE A 69 -11.57 -10.55 10.07
N GLU A 70 -12.02 -11.39 9.16
CA GLU A 70 -12.27 -12.81 9.42
C GLU A 70 -11.44 -13.75 8.54
N GLY A 71 -10.80 -13.21 7.50
CA GLY A 71 -10.03 -14.00 6.54
C GLY A 71 -10.91 -14.83 5.60
N PRO A 72 -10.37 -15.89 5.03
CA PRO A 72 -9.10 -16.55 5.38
C PRO A 72 -7.86 -15.74 4.96
N ASP A 73 -6.73 -15.95 5.66
CA ASP A 73 -5.47 -15.23 5.43
C ASP A 73 -4.92 -15.45 4.00
N GLU A 74 -5.06 -16.66 3.46
CA GLU A 74 -4.64 -16.96 2.09
C GLU A 74 -5.37 -16.08 1.06
N GLU A 75 -6.69 -15.95 1.18
CA GLU A 75 -7.49 -15.11 0.28
C GLU A 75 -7.15 -13.62 0.45
N LEU A 76 -6.89 -13.18 1.68
CA LEU A 76 -6.48 -11.80 1.95
C LEU A 76 -5.08 -11.49 1.37
N ARG A 77 -4.20 -12.48 1.24
CA ARG A 77 -2.85 -12.34 0.66
C ARG A 77 -2.85 -12.22 -0.86
N ASP A 78 -3.90 -12.67 -1.53
CA ASP A 78 -4.02 -12.50 -2.97
C ASP A 78 -3.87 -11.02 -3.33
N THR A 79 -3.01 -10.74 -4.30
CA THR A 79 -2.66 -9.36 -4.68
C THR A 79 -3.90 -8.53 -5.04
N ALA A 80 -4.91 -9.17 -5.64
CA ALA A 80 -6.18 -8.55 -5.97
C ALA A 80 -6.97 -8.06 -4.72
N ASN A 81 -6.86 -8.77 -3.61
CA ASN A 81 -7.54 -8.47 -2.35
C ASN A 81 -6.66 -7.65 -1.40
N ALA A 82 -5.36 -7.97 -1.33
CA ALA A 82 -4.42 -7.30 -0.43
C ALA A 82 -4.32 -5.80 -0.70
N GLN A 83 -4.32 -5.39 -1.97
CA GLN A 83 -4.18 -3.98 -2.32
C GLN A 83 -5.35 -3.11 -1.83
N PRO A 84 -6.61 -3.42 -2.16
CA PRO A 84 -7.73 -2.65 -1.61
C PRO A 84 -7.85 -2.79 -0.09
N ALA A 85 -7.49 -3.93 0.51
CA ALA A 85 -7.50 -4.11 1.97
C ALA A 85 -6.53 -3.17 2.69
N ILE A 86 -5.28 -3.08 2.22
CA ILE A 86 -4.26 -2.20 2.79
C ILE A 86 -4.65 -0.73 2.65
N LEU A 87 -5.13 -0.32 1.47
CA LEU A 87 -5.61 1.05 1.24
C LEU A 87 -6.73 1.40 2.21
N THR A 88 -7.75 0.53 2.32
CA THR A 88 -8.92 0.74 3.18
C THR A 88 -8.51 0.83 4.66
N ALA A 89 -7.73 -0.14 5.16
CA ALA A 89 -7.26 -0.14 6.55
C ALA A 89 -6.39 1.09 6.85
N SER A 90 -5.50 1.50 5.94
CA SER A 90 -4.66 2.68 6.12
C SER A 90 -5.46 3.99 6.19
N LEU A 91 -6.48 4.13 5.35
CA LEU A 91 -7.39 5.29 5.41
C LEU A 91 -8.28 5.26 6.64
N ALA A 92 -8.72 4.09 7.09
CA ALA A 92 -9.45 3.93 8.34
C ALA A 92 -8.58 4.34 9.56
N CYS A 93 -7.30 3.99 9.57
CA CYS A 93 -6.35 4.48 10.57
C CYS A 93 -6.23 6.00 10.56
N LEU A 94 -6.11 6.62 9.38
CA LEU A 94 -6.07 8.08 9.25
C LEU A 94 -7.37 8.72 9.75
N ALA A 95 -8.52 8.16 9.36
CA ALA A 95 -9.84 8.63 9.79
C ALA A 95 -9.99 8.59 11.31
N ALA A 96 -9.62 7.48 11.95
CA ALA A 96 -9.65 7.33 13.41
C ALA A 96 -8.70 8.31 14.11
N ALA A 97 -7.48 8.51 13.58
CA ALA A 97 -6.51 9.45 14.13
C ALA A 97 -6.98 10.93 14.07
N LEU A 98 -7.72 11.28 13.02
CA LEU A 98 -8.36 12.59 12.91
C LEU A 98 -9.57 12.73 13.82
N GLU A 99 -10.36 11.68 13.98
CA GLU A 99 -11.58 11.70 14.77
C GLU A 99 -11.29 11.77 16.27
N ASN A 100 -10.32 11.01 16.77
CA ASN A 100 -9.92 11.01 18.18
C ASN A 100 -8.95 12.15 18.55
N GLY A 101 -8.52 12.96 17.57
CA GLY A 101 -7.59 14.05 17.79
C GLY A 101 -6.13 13.63 18.06
N ALA A 102 -5.75 12.42 17.71
CA ALA A 102 -4.34 11.98 17.75
C ALA A 102 -3.51 12.71 16.69
N LEU A 103 -4.08 12.92 15.50
CA LEU A 103 -3.47 13.73 14.46
C LEU A 103 -3.99 15.17 14.53
N ARG A 104 -3.20 16.05 15.17
CA ARG A 104 -3.57 17.45 15.44
C ARG A 104 -2.86 18.46 14.56
N ARG A 105 -1.98 18.01 13.67
CA ARG A 105 -1.18 18.85 12.80
C ARG A 105 -1.21 18.32 11.37
N GLN A 106 -1.31 19.27 10.42
CA GLN A 106 -1.24 18.93 9.01
C GLN A 106 0.21 18.59 8.64
N PRO A 107 0.47 17.41 8.05
CA PRO A 107 1.81 17.06 7.59
C PRO A 107 2.25 17.96 6.44
N ALA A 108 3.56 18.21 6.34
CA ALA A 108 4.16 18.89 5.21
C ALA A 108 4.19 17.99 3.96
N PHE A 109 4.37 16.68 4.20
CA PHE A 109 4.50 15.68 3.15
C PHE A 109 3.67 14.43 3.48
N MET A 110 3.15 13.81 2.42
CA MET A 110 2.57 12.49 2.45
C MET A 110 3.22 11.66 1.36
N ALA A 111 3.63 10.45 1.69
CA ALA A 111 4.24 9.53 0.75
C ALA A 111 3.73 8.11 1.02
N GLY A 112 3.88 7.22 0.02
CA GLY A 112 3.49 5.84 0.15
C GLY A 112 4.40 4.95 -0.67
N HIS A 113 4.64 3.74 -0.16
CA HIS A 113 5.39 2.73 -0.87
C HIS A 113 4.48 1.94 -1.81
N SER A 114 4.76 1.95 -3.12
CA SER A 114 3.98 1.21 -4.13
C SER A 114 2.48 1.50 -4.03
N LEU A 115 1.68 0.57 -3.51
CA LEU A 115 0.25 0.76 -3.23
C LEU A 115 -0.03 1.97 -2.33
N GLY A 116 0.80 2.22 -1.33
CA GLY A 116 0.64 3.33 -0.39
C GLY A 116 0.61 4.71 -1.04
N GLU A 117 1.12 4.85 -2.26
CA GLU A 117 1.01 6.08 -3.05
C GLU A 117 -0.45 6.47 -3.30
N PHE A 118 -1.31 5.50 -3.64
CA PHE A 118 -2.75 5.74 -3.80
C PHE A 118 -3.40 6.20 -2.49
N THR A 119 -2.98 5.61 -1.36
CA THR A 119 -3.45 6.05 -0.04
C THR A 119 -3.02 7.49 0.25
N ALA A 120 -1.77 7.84 -0.07
CA ALA A 120 -1.26 9.20 0.09
C ALA A 120 -2.02 10.21 -0.77
N LEU A 121 -2.37 9.85 -2.02
CA LEU A 121 -3.17 10.70 -2.91
C LEU A 121 -4.59 10.94 -2.38
N VAL A 122 -5.24 9.92 -1.79
CA VAL A 122 -6.55 10.10 -1.15
C VAL A 122 -6.42 11.00 0.08
N ALA A 123 -5.44 10.74 0.94
CA ALA A 123 -5.20 11.55 2.15
C ALA A 123 -4.90 13.01 1.82
N ALA A 124 -4.19 13.28 0.72
CA ALA A 124 -3.94 14.63 0.22
C ALA A 124 -5.16 15.29 -0.45
N GLY A 125 -6.23 14.53 -0.73
CA GLY A 125 -7.41 14.99 -1.45
C GLY A 125 -7.20 15.15 -2.95
N ALA A 126 -6.19 14.49 -3.51
CA ALA A 126 -5.90 14.48 -4.95
C ALA A 126 -6.65 13.36 -5.69
N LEU A 127 -7.11 12.34 -4.98
CA LEU A 127 -7.87 11.21 -5.49
C LEU A 127 -9.07 10.94 -4.58
N SER A 128 -10.22 10.56 -5.14
CA SER A 128 -11.36 10.11 -4.33
C SER A 128 -11.10 8.72 -3.74
N LEU A 129 -11.75 8.41 -2.61
CA LEU A 129 -11.68 7.07 -2.03
C LEU A 129 -12.18 6.01 -3.02
N GLU A 130 -13.30 6.31 -3.70
CA GLU A 130 -13.94 5.40 -4.65
C GLU A 130 -13.05 5.10 -5.85
N ASP A 131 -12.46 6.14 -6.43
CA ASP A 131 -11.55 5.97 -7.56
C ASP A 131 -10.29 5.20 -7.12
N ALA A 132 -9.75 5.51 -5.94
CA ALA A 132 -8.59 4.80 -5.39
C ALA A 132 -8.88 3.31 -5.18
N VAL A 133 -10.00 2.96 -4.53
CA VAL A 133 -10.41 1.58 -4.30
C VAL A 133 -10.57 0.83 -5.63
N SER A 134 -11.23 1.44 -6.61
CA SER A 134 -11.42 0.86 -7.94
C SER A 134 -10.09 0.66 -8.68
N LEU A 135 -9.20 1.65 -8.62
CA LEU A 135 -7.89 1.62 -9.27
C LEU A 135 -6.99 0.55 -8.65
N VAL A 136 -6.90 0.46 -7.32
CA VAL A 136 -6.02 -0.52 -6.67
C VAL A 136 -6.56 -1.94 -6.79
N ALA A 137 -7.88 -2.14 -6.84
CA ALA A 137 -8.48 -3.44 -7.14
C ALA A 137 -8.15 -3.88 -8.57
N THR A 138 -8.26 -2.97 -9.55
CA THR A 138 -7.88 -3.24 -10.94
C THR A 138 -6.38 -3.52 -11.04
N ARG A 139 -5.53 -2.72 -10.37
CA ARG A 139 -4.07 -2.92 -10.32
C ARG A 139 -3.72 -4.27 -9.73
N GLY A 140 -4.34 -4.64 -8.60
CA GLY A 140 -4.10 -5.93 -7.94
C GLY A 140 -4.46 -7.11 -8.84
N ARG A 141 -5.61 -7.05 -9.48
CA ARG A 141 -6.05 -8.08 -10.44
C ARG A 141 -5.10 -8.21 -11.64
N LEU A 142 -4.68 -7.09 -12.24
CA LEU A 142 -3.75 -7.12 -13.38
C LEU A 142 -2.37 -7.65 -12.98
N MET A 143 -1.88 -7.33 -11.79
CA MET A 143 -0.63 -7.87 -11.26
C MET A 143 -0.73 -9.37 -10.99
N GLN A 144 -1.86 -9.82 -10.43
CA GLN A 144 -2.14 -11.24 -10.24
C GLN A 144 -2.14 -12.00 -11.56
N GLU A 145 -2.91 -11.53 -12.54
CA GLU A 145 -2.98 -12.12 -13.89
C GLU A 145 -1.60 -12.15 -14.58
N ALA A 146 -0.80 -11.10 -14.43
CA ALA A 146 0.54 -11.06 -14.98
C ALA A 146 1.47 -12.11 -14.35
N SER A 147 1.40 -12.27 -13.03
CA SER A 147 2.16 -13.28 -12.28
C SER A 147 1.76 -14.71 -12.66
N GLU A 148 0.48 -14.94 -12.91
CA GLU A 148 -0.02 -16.26 -13.35
C GLU A 148 0.42 -16.61 -14.78
N ARG A 149 0.46 -15.60 -15.68
CA ARG A 149 0.91 -15.80 -17.06
C ARG A 149 2.41 -16.00 -17.18
N GLN A 150 3.17 -15.32 -16.34
CA GLN A 150 4.63 -15.38 -16.33
C GLN A 150 5.11 -15.52 -14.88
N PRO A 151 5.22 -16.76 -14.38
CA PRO A 151 5.66 -17.01 -13.01
C PRO A 151 7.05 -16.42 -12.76
N GLY A 152 7.13 -15.62 -11.70
CA GLY A 152 8.35 -14.95 -11.28
C GLY A 152 8.36 -14.74 -9.78
N THR A 153 9.42 -14.12 -9.29
CA THR A 153 9.54 -13.77 -7.89
C THR A 153 10.35 -12.50 -7.72
N MET A 154 10.43 -12.01 -6.50
CA MET A 154 11.22 -10.84 -6.13
C MET A 154 12.08 -11.15 -4.89
N ALA A 155 13.24 -10.51 -4.80
CA ALA A 155 14.11 -10.59 -3.64
C ALA A 155 14.64 -9.21 -3.25
N ALA A 156 14.72 -8.95 -1.95
CA ALA A 156 15.42 -7.78 -1.42
C ALA A 156 16.91 -8.11 -1.27
N ILE A 157 17.74 -7.28 -1.89
CA ILE A 157 19.20 -7.31 -1.73
C ILE A 157 19.56 -6.18 -0.76
N ILE A 158 20.22 -6.54 0.34
CA ILE A 158 20.55 -5.63 1.43
C ILE A 158 22.06 -5.56 1.60
N GLY A 159 22.60 -4.35 1.72
CA GLY A 159 24.02 -4.12 2.01
C GLY A 159 24.90 -3.92 0.78
N LEU A 160 24.43 -4.30 -0.41
CA LEU A 160 25.18 -4.09 -1.65
C LEU A 160 24.85 -2.73 -2.29
N ASN A 161 25.87 -2.11 -2.88
CA ASN A 161 25.76 -0.89 -3.64
C ASN A 161 26.81 -0.83 -4.76
N GLY A 162 26.67 0.14 -5.66
CA GLY A 162 27.65 0.42 -6.72
C GLY A 162 27.99 -0.81 -7.57
N GLU A 163 29.28 -1.02 -7.78
CA GLU A 163 29.80 -2.06 -8.70
C GLU A 163 29.41 -3.48 -8.29
N ALA A 164 29.38 -3.79 -6.99
CA ALA A 164 28.97 -5.12 -6.49
C ALA A 164 27.50 -5.42 -6.85
N LEU A 165 26.62 -4.43 -6.77
CA LEU A 165 25.23 -4.55 -7.17
C LEU A 165 25.08 -4.70 -8.68
N ASP A 166 25.87 -3.93 -9.46
CA ASP A 166 25.88 -4.00 -10.92
C ASP A 166 26.33 -5.39 -11.43
N GLU A 167 27.27 -6.03 -10.74
CA GLU A 167 27.69 -7.40 -11.08
C GLU A 167 26.58 -8.42 -10.84
N VAL A 168 25.80 -8.25 -9.78
CA VAL A 168 24.62 -9.10 -9.52
C VAL A 168 23.61 -8.98 -10.66
N TYR A 169 23.30 -7.76 -11.14
CA TYR A 169 22.38 -7.54 -12.24
C TYR A 169 22.88 -8.18 -13.55
N ARG A 170 24.13 -7.92 -13.91
CA ARG A 170 24.73 -8.46 -15.15
C ARG A 170 24.84 -9.97 -15.15
N GLY A 171 25.10 -10.56 -13.97
CA GLY A 171 25.31 -12.00 -13.84
C GLY A 171 24.03 -12.84 -13.79
N SER A 172 22.91 -12.25 -13.34
CA SER A 172 21.68 -13.00 -13.07
C SER A 172 20.54 -12.76 -14.05
N GLY A 173 20.53 -11.63 -14.78
CA GLY A 173 19.44 -11.28 -15.70
C GLY A 173 18.13 -10.86 -15.02
N VAL A 174 18.21 -10.37 -13.78
CA VAL A 174 17.06 -9.79 -13.08
C VAL A 174 16.85 -8.32 -13.45
N GLU A 175 15.63 -7.84 -13.23
CA GLU A 175 15.26 -6.44 -13.36
C GLU A 175 15.24 -5.76 -11.99
N LEU A 176 15.64 -4.49 -11.95
CA LEU A 176 15.52 -3.67 -10.76
C LEU A 176 14.10 -3.16 -10.59
N CYS A 177 13.46 -3.53 -9.49
CA CYS A 177 12.06 -3.17 -9.20
C CYS A 177 11.94 -1.96 -8.27
N ASN A 178 12.76 -1.88 -7.22
CA ASN A 178 12.69 -0.81 -6.23
C ASN A 178 14.08 -0.39 -5.73
N TYR A 179 14.25 0.92 -5.51
CA TYR A 179 15.28 1.51 -4.65
C TYR A 179 14.63 1.93 -3.34
N ASN A 180 14.76 1.12 -2.30
CA ASN A 180 14.11 1.40 -1.01
C ASN A 180 14.97 2.29 -0.10
N SER A 181 16.29 2.11 -0.16
CA SER A 181 17.26 2.92 0.57
C SER A 181 18.64 2.84 -0.11
N PRO A 182 19.63 3.62 0.32
CA PRO A 182 20.99 3.52 -0.20
C PRO A 182 21.61 2.11 -0.08
N SER A 183 21.07 1.27 0.81
CA SER A 183 21.57 -0.09 1.07
C SER A 183 20.54 -1.19 0.81
N GLN A 184 19.39 -0.87 0.23
CA GLN A 184 18.37 -1.88 -0.07
C GLN A 184 17.71 -1.62 -1.42
N VAL A 185 17.81 -2.60 -2.29
CA VAL A 185 17.09 -2.67 -3.56
C VAL A 185 16.24 -3.93 -3.63
N VAL A 186 15.22 -3.91 -4.48
CA VAL A 186 14.44 -5.12 -4.79
C VAL A 186 14.64 -5.44 -6.25
N VAL A 187 14.98 -6.69 -6.52
CA VAL A 187 15.09 -7.26 -7.86
C VAL A 187 13.94 -8.21 -8.12
N GLY A 188 13.55 -8.34 -9.38
CA GLY A 188 12.49 -9.24 -9.82
C GLY A 188 12.82 -9.90 -11.13
N GLY A 189 12.16 -11.02 -11.42
CA GLY A 189 12.35 -11.76 -12.66
C GLY A 189 11.90 -13.20 -12.55
N PRO A 190 12.24 -14.05 -13.55
CA PRO A 190 12.04 -15.47 -13.45
C PRO A 190 12.67 -16.05 -12.18
N VAL A 191 12.04 -17.05 -11.58
CA VAL A 191 12.49 -17.63 -10.30
C VAL A 191 13.98 -17.97 -10.29
N ALA A 192 14.47 -18.67 -11.34
CA ALA A 192 15.87 -19.05 -11.45
C ALA A 192 16.83 -17.83 -11.51
N ALA A 193 16.42 -16.74 -12.16
CA ALA A 193 17.21 -15.51 -12.23
C ALA A 193 17.32 -14.83 -10.86
N VAL A 194 16.22 -14.79 -10.11
CA VAL A 194 16.19 -14.20 -8.76
C VAL A 194 16.96 -15.06 -7.76
N GLU A 195 16.92 -16.39 -7.88
CA GLU A 195 17.74 -17.32 -7.08
C GLU A 195 19.22 -17.09 -7.35
N GLU A 196 19.62 -16.94 -8.61
CA GLU A 196 21.01 -16.65 -8.98
C GLU A 196 21.45 -15.26 -8.48
N ALA A 197 20.60 -14.23 -8.61
CA ALA A 197 20.87 -12.92 -8.03
C ALA A 197 21.09 -13.00 -6.51
N SER A 198 20.25 -13.77 -5.83
CA SER A 198 20.33 -13.96 -4.39
C SER A 198 21.61 -14.72 -3.98
N ARG A 199 22.06 -15.68 -4.80
CA ARG A 199 23.33 -16.40 -4.60
C ARG A 199 24.51 -15.46 -4.79
N LEU A 200 24.56 -14.74 -5.91
CA LEU A 200 25.63 -13.78 -6.21
C LEU A 200 25.73 -12.68 -5.14
N ALA A 201 24.60 -12.19 -4.65
CA ALA A 201 24.57 -11.17 -3.62
C ALA A 201 25.12 -11.64 -2.26
N LYS A 202 25.00 -12.94 -1.92
CA LYS A 202 25.55 -13.51 -0.69
C LYS A 202 27.06 -13.74 -0.75
N GLU A 203 27.65 -13.79 -1.93
CA GLU A 203 29.07 -13.98 -2.17
C GLU A 203 29.87 -12.67 -2.16
N ARG A 204 29.18 -11.53 -2.10
CA ARG A 204 29.75 -10.17 -2.09
C ARG A 204 29.70 -9.54 -0.70
#